data_ac217272178ca047321e7b015bb5d4ac
#
_entry.id   ac217272178ca047321e7b015bb5d4ac
#
_cell.length_a   1.000
_cell.length_b   1.000
_cell.length_c   1.000
_cell.angle_alpha   90.00
_cell.angle_beta   90.00
_cell.angle_gamma   90.00
#
_symmetry.space_group_name_H-M   'P 1'
#
loop_
_entity.id
_entity.type
_entity.pdbx_description
1 polymer ?
#
loop_
_entity_poly.entity_id
_entity_poly.type
_entity_poly.pdbx_seq_one_letter_code
_entity_poly.pdbx_strand_id
1 'polypeptide(L)'
;MNRISSLALKKTLLFVLLLIIAWLAVFILSMALTAQALGKPYGDPSLILWGDLATAAGVLLLAWRLGWLKVSGIARLGRWQVWLIALASLVYLAWASLYALYGKTAIDFWELLRLPDARAILLTQFAVSVSEEFLFRGLVLYTLLRAWGHTRRGSLGALLVASLLFALLHLSDVLTF
;
A
#
# COMPACT_ATOMS: atom_id res chain seq x y z
N MET A 1 -20.78 -18.43 4.72
CA MET A 1 -20.20 -17.34 3.91
C MET A 1 -20.83 -16.03 4.38
N ASN A 2 -20.03 -15.02 4.76
CA ASN A 2 -20.50 -13.74 5.28
C ASN A 2 -21.17 -12.94 4.13
N ARG A 3 -22.17 -12.07 4.45
CA ARG A 3 -22.86 -11.20 3.46
C ARG A 3 -21.88 -10.36 2.62
N ILE A 4 -20.80 -9.85 3.23
CA ILE A 4 -19.77 -9.04 2.53
C ILE A 4 -19.01 -9.90 1.52
N SER A 5 -18.64 -11.15 1.85
CA SER A 5 -17.96 -12.03 0.89
C SER A 5 -18.87 -12.45 -0.26
N SER A 6 -20.19 -12.52 -0.07
CA SER A 6 -21.14 -12.77 -1.17
C SER A 6 -21.28 -11.57 -2.10
N LEU A 7 -21.26 -10.34 -1.56
CA LEU A 7 -21.25 -9.10 -2.35
C LEU A 7 -19.98 -8.98 -3.17
N ALA A 8 -18.82 -9.29 -2.58
CA ALA A 8 -17.52 -9.27 -3.25
C ALA A 8 -17.48 -10.18 -4.49
N LEU A 9 -18.19 -11.32 -4.47
CA LEU A 9 -18.27 -12.23 -5.61
C LEU A 9 -19.28 -11.79 -6.66
N LYS A 10 -20.44 -11.25 -6.25
CA LYS A 10 -21.52 -10.86 -7.16
C LYS A 10 -21.28 -9.51 -7.85
N LYS A 11 -20.65 -8.57 -7.15
CA LYS A 11 -20.39 -7.20 -7.62
C LYS A 11 -18.91 -6.84 -7.41
N THR A 12 -18.03 -7.67 -7.94
CA THR A 12 -16.58 -7.62 -7.67
C THR A 12 -15.96 -6.25 -7.91
N LEU A 13 -16.22 -5.64 -9.06
CA LEU A 13 -15.66 -4.31 -9.38
C LEU A 13 -16.18 -3.24 -8.43
N LEU A 14 -17.47 -3.25 -8.14
CA LEU A 14 -18.05 -2.30 -7.18
C LEU A 14 -17.42 -2.49 -5.80
N PHE A 15 -17.25 -3.73 -5.36
CA PHE A 15 -16.61 -4.02 -4.08
C PHE A 15 -15.15 -3.53 -4.04
N VAL A 16 -14.38 -3.76 -5.12
CA VAL A 16 -13.00 -3.28 -5.24
C VAL A 16 -12.93 -1.74 -5.21
N LEU A 17 -13.81 -1.05 -5.94
CA LEU A 17 -13.88 0.41 -5.91
C LEU A 17 -14.23 0.94 -4.52
N LEU A 18 -15.19 0.31 -3.84
CA LEU A 18 -15.55 0.68 -2.46
C LEU A 18 -14.39 0.44 -1.48
N LEU A 19 -13.58 -0.61 -1.67
CA LEU A 19 -12.36 -0.83 -0.88
C LEU A 19 -11.36 0.31 -1.05
N ILE A 20 -11.10 0.73 -2.29
CA ILE A 20 -10.16 1.82 -2.59
C ILE A 20 -10.68 3.14 -2.01
N ILE A 21 -11.96 3.45 -2.19
CA ILE A 21 -12.58 4.67 -1.63
C ILE A 21 -12.51 4.65 -0.09
N ALA A 22 -12.81 3.52 0.54
CA ALA A 22 -12.74 3.39 1.99
C ALA A 22 -11.30 3.54 2.50
N TRP A 23 -10.32 2.99 1.78
CA TRP A 23 -8.90 3.14 2.10
C TRP A 23 -8.47 4.61 2.03
N LEU A 24 -8.81 5.33 0.95
CA LEU A 24 -8.55 6.77 0.82
C LEU A 24 -9.24 7.58 1.93
N ALA A 25 -10.49 7.26 2.25
CA ALA A 25 -11.23 7.95 3.31
C ALA A 25 -10.58 7.74 4.69
N VAL A 26 -10.14 6.52 5.01
CA VAL A 26 -9.40 6.23 6.25
C VAL A 26 -8.07 6.98 6.28
N PHE A 27 -7.33 7.02 5.17
CA PHE A 27 -6.08 7.75 5.03
C PHE A 27 -6.28 9.25 5.33
N ILE A 28 -7.20 9.90 4.62
CA ILE A 28 -7.48 11.34 4.78
C ILE A 28 -7.98 11.65 6.19
N LEU A 29 -8.90 10.84 6.72
CA LEU A 29 -9.47 11.04 8.04
C LEU A 29 -8.40 10.90 9.13
N SER A 30 -7.54 9.89 9.05
CA SER A 30 -6.46 9.69 10.02
C SER A 30 -5.44 10.81 9.99
N MET A 31 -5.07 11.32 8.81
CA MET A 31 -4.23 12.50 8.68
C MET A 31 -4.88 13.73 9.32
N ALA A 32 -6.18 13.98 9.06
CA ALA A 32 -6.91 15.11 9.61
C ALA A 32 -6.98 15.06 11.14
N LEU A 33 -7.34 13.90 11.71
CA LEU A 33 -7.40 13.70 13.16
C LEU A 33 -6.03 13.84 13.82
N THR A 34 -4.99 13.33 13.19
CA THR A 34 -3.61 13.44 13.71
C THR A 34 -3.11 14.88 13.63
N ALA A 35 -3.39 15.60 12.53
CA ALA A 35 -3.07 17.02 12.39
C ALA A 35 -3.69 17.84 13.53
N GLN A 36 -4.97 17.63 13.81
CA GLN A 36 -5.67 18.28 14.90
C GLN A 36 -5.10 17.91 16.28
N ALA A 37 -4.83 16.63 16.52
CA ALA A 37 -4.33 16.14 17.81
C ALA A 37 -2.91 16.64 18.11
N LEU A 38 -2.04 16.78 17.08
CA LEU A 38 -0.66 17.22 17.23
C LEU A 38 -0.46 18.72 16.99
N GLY A 39 -1.51 19.47 16.64
CA GLY A 39 -1.40 20.89 16.29
C GLY A 39 -0.54 21.15 15.05
N LYS A 40 -0.46 20.18 14.12
CA LYS A 40 0.37 20.27 12.93
C LYS A 40 -0.41 20.78 11.72
N PRO A 41 0.24 21.55 10.79
CA PRO A 41 -0.41 21.93 9.55
C PRO A 41 -0.69 20.70 8.70
N TYR A 42 -1.80 20.71 7.93
CA TYR A 42 -2.28 19.57 7.15
C TYR A 42 -1.27 19.01 6.12
N GLY A 43 -0.28 19.77 5.72
CA GLY A 43 0.79 19.34 4.80
C GLY A 43 2.05 18.78 5.48
N ASP A 44 2.05 18.57 6.80
CA ASP A 44 3.23 18.03 7.49
C ASP A 44 3.50 16.58 7.07
N PRO A 45 4.69 16.24 6.57
CA PRO A 45 5.01 14.89 6.07
C PRO A 45 4.81 13.77 7.10
N SER A 46 4.95 14.07 8.39
CA SER A 46 4.75 13.05 9.43
C SER A 46 3.31 12.54 9.51
N LEU A 47 2.33 13.30 8.99
CA LEU A 47 0.93 12.88 8.96
C LEU A 47 0.70 11.72 8.00
N ILE A 48 1.49 11.64 6.92
CA ILE A 48 1.44 10.54 5.93
C ILE A 48 1.69 9.20 6.62
N LEU A 49 2.71 9.13 7.47
CA LEU A 49 3.02 7.92 8.25
C LEU A 49 1.80 7.41 9.05
N TRP A 50 1.10 8.31 9.74
CA TRP A 50 -0.09 7.93 10.52
C TRP A 50 -1.26 7.52 9.63
N GLY A 51 -1.43 8.18 8.48
CA GLY A 51 -2.40 7.79 7.46
C GLY A 51 -2.18 6.36 6.99
N ASP A 52 -0.95 6.03 6.62
CA ASP A 52 -0.60 4.70 6.10
C ASP A 52 -0.66 3.61 7.16
N LEU A 53 -0.24 3.89 8.39
CA LEU A 53 -0.40 2.95 9.49
C LEU A 53 -1.88 2.65 9.79
N ALA A 54 -2.73 3.67 9.78
CA ALA A 54 -4.17 3.50 10.00
C ALA A 54 -4.82 2.70 8.86
N THR A 55 -4.45 2.98 7.60
CA THR A 55 -4.96 2.23 6.45
C THR A 55 -4.47 0.79 6.43
N ALA A 56 -3.20 0.53 6.72
CA ALA A 56 -2.66 -0.82 6.85
C ALA A 56 -3.40 -1.62 7.93
N ALA A 57 -3.63 -1.02 9.10
CA ALA A 57 -4.41 -1.63 10.18
C ALA A 57 -5.86 -1.90 9.75
N GLY A 58 -6.50 -0.95 9.06
CA GLY A 58 -7.85 -1.10 8.51
C GLY A 58 -7.96 -2.26 7.52
N VAL A 59 -7.01 -2.37 6.61
CA VAL A 59 -6.94 -3.47 5.62
C VAL A 59 -6.75 -4.82 6.32
N LEU A 60 -5.86 -4.90 7.30
CA LEU A 60 -5.64 -6.13 8.09
C LEU A 60 -6.90 -6.53 8.87
N LEU A 61 -7.57 -5.57 9.52
CA LEU A 61 -8.81 -5.81 10.24
C LEU A 61 -9.91 -6.31 9.31
N LEU A 62 -10.05 -5.71 8.13
CA LEU A 62 -11.01 -6.15 7.13
C LEU A 62 -10.69 -7.56 6.62
N ALA A 63 -9.44 -7.84 6.28
CA ALA A 63 -9.00 -9.16 5.85
C ALA A 63 -9.26 -10.22 6.93
N TRP A 64 -9.04 -9.87 8.20
CA TRP A 64 -9.36 -10.74 9.32
C TRP A 64 -10.87 -10.99 9.45
N ARG A 65 -11.70 -9.95 9.40
CA ARG A 65 -13.17 -10.05 9.45
C ARG A 65 -13.75 -10.89 8.32
N LEU A 66 -13.14 -10.85 7.14
CA LEU A 66 -13.52 -11.64 5.98
C LEU A 66 -12.99 -13.09 6.05
N GLY A 67 -12.10 -13.40 6.98
CA GLY A 67 -11.39 -14.69 7.05
C GLY A 67 -10.35 -14.87 5.94
N TRP A 68 -9.86 -13.78 5.36
CA TRP A 68 -9.00 -13.79 4.19
C TRP A 68 -7.50 -13.68 4.50
N LEU A 69 -7.10 -13.41 5.73
CA LEU A 69 -5.68 -13.22 6.11
C LEU A 69 -4.75 -14.31 5.58
N LYS A 70 -5.13 -15.59 5.74
CA LYS A 70 -4.30 -16.71 5.29
C LYS A 70 -4.38 -16.96 3.79
N VAL A 71 -5.55 -16.77 3.18
CA VAL A 71 -5.81 -17.14 1.80
C VAL A 71 -5.42 -16.04 0.81
N SER A 72 -5.45 -14.77 1.22
CA SER A 72 -4.98 -13.64 0.43
C SER A 72 -3.46 -13.55 0.32
N GLY A 73 -2.74 -14.30 1.13
CA GLY A 73 -1.28 -14.25 1.18
C GLY A 73 -0.70 -13.20 2.15
N ILE A 74 -1.51 -12.29 2.69
CA ILE A 74 -1.05 -11.23 3.62
C ILE A 74 -0.27 -11.82 4.82
N ALA A 75 -0.76 -12.94 5.37
CA ALA A 75 -0.14 -13.59 6.53
C ALA A 75 0.87 -14.69 6.16
N ARG A 76 1.25 -14.82 4.89
CA ARG A 76 2.22 -15.83 4.43
C ARG A 76 3.57 -15.19 4.20
N LEU A 77 4.53 -15.52 5.04
CA LEU A 77 5.89 -15.00 4.93
C LEU A 77 6.66 -15.49 3.68
N GLY A 78 6.11 -16.43 2.93
CA GLY A 78 6.75 -16.94 1.71
C GLY A 78 8.09 -17.64 1.98
N ARG A 79 8.86 -17.87 0.90
CA ARG A 79 10.20 -18.43 1.00
C ARG A 79 11.19 -17.32 1.37
N TRP A 80 12.19 -17.61 2.20
CA TRP A 80 13.20 -16.64 2.65
C TRP A 80 13.98 -15.98 1.48
N GLN A 81 14.16 -16.69 0.35
CA GLN A 81 14.81 -16.15 -0.85
C GLN A 81 14.03 -14.95 -1.44
N VAL A 82 12.68 -14.96 -1.34
CA VAL A 82 11.84 -13.84 -1.79
C VAL A 82 12.09 -12.61 -0.92
N TRP A 83 12.34 -12.81 0.36
CA TRP A 83 12.66 -11.72 1.29
C TRP A 83 14.02 -11.08 0.99
N LEU A 84 15.01 -11.85 0.53
CA LEU A 84 16.29 -11.29 0.10
C LEU A 84 16.11 -10.40 -1.14
N ILE A 85 15.32 -10.84 -2.12
CA ILE A 85 15.00 -10.03 -3.31
C ILE A 85 14.23 -8.77 -2.91
N ALA A 86 13.23 -8.91 -2.05
CA ALA A 86 12.45 -7.78 -1.55
C ALA A 86 13.34 -6.78 -0.78
N LEU A 87 14.24 -7.27 0.06
CA LEU A 87 15.19 -6.42 0.79
C LEU A 87 16.13 -5.68 -0.16
N ALA A 88 16.71 -6.37 -1.15
CA ALA A 88 17.57 -5.75 -2.16
C ALA A 88 16.80 -4.67 -2.95
N SER A 89 15.54 -4.93 -3.32
CA SER A 89 14.68 -3.97 -4.00
C SER A 89 14.36 -2.76 -3.11
N LEU A 90 14.08 -2.96 -1.84
CA LEU A 90 13.84 -1.88 -0.87
C LEU A 90 15.09 -1.01 -0.68
N VAL A 91 16.26 -1.62 -0.54
CA VAL A 91 17.53 -0.91 -0.44
C VAL A 91 17.80 -0.08 -1.69
N TYR A 92 17.57 -0.66 -2.88
CA TYR A 92 17.70 0.06 -4.15
C TYR A 92 16.72 1.23 -4.27
N LEU A 93 15.44 1.03 -3.95
CA LEU A 93 14.44 2.08 -4.00
C LEU A 93 14.72 3.19 -2.99
N ALA A 94 15.10 2.84 -1.77
CA ALA A 94 15.52 3.81 -0.77
C ALA A 94 16.71 4.63 -1.28
N TRP A 95 17.73 3.97 -1.82
CA TRP A 95 18.89 4.65 -2.41
C TRP A 95 18.50 5.55 -3.58
N ALA A 96 17.68 5.06 -4.51
CA ALA A 96 17.23 5.83 -5.68
C ALA A 96 16.39 7.05 -5.27
N SER A 97 15.48 6.90 -4.30
CA SER A 97 14.65 7.99 -3.77
C SER A 97 15.51 9.07 -3.10
N LEU A 98 16.50 8.65 -2.35
CA LEU A 98 17.40 9.56 -1.65
C LEU A 98 18.36 10.26 -2.63
N TYR A 99 18.83 9.56 -3.65
CA TYR A 99 19.59 10.14 -4.75
C TYR A 99 18.78 11.22 -5.49
N ALA A 100 17.49 10.96 -5.74
CA ALA A 100 16.61 11.91 -6.39
C ALA A 100 16.34 13.16 -5.53
N LEU A 101 16.20 13.01 -4.20
CA LEU A 101 15.90 14.10 -3.26
C LEU A 101 17.10 15.00 -3.00
N TYR A 102 18.29 14.44 -2.89
CA TYR A 102 19.49 15.19 -2.46
C TYR A 102 20.46 15.58 -3.60
N GLY A 103 20.11 15.21 -4.86
CA GLY A 103 20.89 15.57 -6.03
C GLY A 103 22.14 14.72 -6.26
N LYS A 104 22.94 15.09 -7.26
CA LYS A 104 24.02 14.32 -7.89
C LYS A 104 25.27 14.02 -7.06
N THR A 105 25.29 14.33 -5.79
CA THR A 105 26.42 13.99 -4.91
C THR A 105 26.22 12.59 -4.36
N ALA A 106 27.22 11.73 -4.52
CA ALA A 106 27.24 10.42 -3.88
C ALA A 106 27.24 10.63 -2.34
N ILE A 107 26.05 10.73 -1.78
CA ILE A 107 25.92 10.77 -0.32
C ILE A 107 26.21 9.35 0.17
N ASP A 108 27.17 9.22 1.07
CA ASP A 108 27.43 7.95 1.74
C ASP A 108 26.13 7.50 2.42
N PHE A 109 25.73 6.25 2.19
CA PHE A 109 24.54 5.64 2.79
C PHE A 109 24.50 5.83 4.32
N TRP A 110 25.66 5.80 4.96
CA TRP A 110 25.76 6.03 6.40
C TRP A 110 25.55 7.49 6.81
N GLU A 111 25.99 8.43 6.00
CA GLU A 111 25.75 9.85 6.20
C GLU A 111 24.26 10.18 6.06
N LEU A 112 23.62 9.58 5.06
CA LEU A 112 22.19 9.68 4.83
C LEU A 112 21.37 9.20 6.03
N LEU A 113 21.69 8.03 6.61
CA LEU A 113 21.00 7.52 7.81
C LEU A 113 21.18 8.39 9.05
N ARG A 114 22.16 9.29 9.04
CA ARG A 114 22.41 10.28 10.11
C ARG A 114 21.56 11.53 9.97
N LEU A 115 21.01 11.80 8.79
CA LEU A 115 20.12 12.94 8.59
C LEU A 115 18.87 12.79 9.46
N PRO A 116 18.47 13.84 10.21
CA PRO A 116 17.32 13.76 11.11
C PRO A 116 16.04 13.26 10.43
N ASP A 117 15.83 13.69 9.19
CA ASP A 117 14.61 13.40 8.42
C ASP A 117 14.67 12.07 7.66
N ALA A 118 15.86 11.50 7.41
CA ALA A 118 16.01 10.28 6.63
C ALA A 118 15.28 9.10 7.26
N ARG A 119 15.32 8.98 8.59
CA ARG A 119 14.60 7.90 9.30
C ARG A 119 13.09 8.05 9.18
N ALA A 120 12.59 9.28 9.30
CA ALA A 120 11.17 9.57 9.15
C ALA A 120 10.71 9.26 7.72
N ILE A 121 11.48 9.67 6.71
CA ILE A 121 11.21 9.38 5.29
C ILE A 121 11.19 7.87 5.04
N LEU A 122 12.20 7.12 5.51
CA LEU A 122 12.27 5.67 5.34
C LEU A 122 11.10 4.95 6.01
N LEU A 123 10.72 5.35 7.23
CA LEU A 123 9.56 4.79 7.93
C LEU A 123 8.26 5.09 7.19
N THR A 124 8.10 6.31 6.68
CA THR A 124 6.93 6.69 5.90
C THR A 124 6.85 5.88 4.61
N GLN A 125 7.94 5.78 3.84
CA GLN A 125 7.98 4.98 2.61
C GLN A 125 7.70 3.49 2.87
N PHE A 126 8.19 2.97 3.98
CA PHE A 126 7.87 1.60 4.40
C PHE A 126 6.38 1.44 4.72
N ALA A 127 5.79 2.38 5.46
CA ALA A 127 4.37 2.35 5.81
C ALA A 127 3.47 2.47 4.57
N VAL A 128 3.79 3.39 3.64
CA VAL A 128 3.15 3.52 2.33
C VAL A 128 3.16 2.18 1.60
N SER A 129 4.36 1.61 1.40
CA SER A 129 4.52 0.35 0.67
C SER A 129 3.73 -0.80 1.31
N VAL A 130 3.71 -0.89 2.64
CA VAL A 130 2.95 -1.92 3.36
C VAL A 130 1.45 -1.73 3.20
N SER A 131 0.95 -0.50 3.33
CA SER A 131 -0.48 -0.21 3.21
C SER A 131 -1.00 -0.50 1.80
N GLU A 132 -0.25 -0.09 0.77
CA GLU A 132 -0.57 -0.34 -0.63
C GLU A 132 -0.49 -1.83 -1.00
N GLU A 133 0.53 -2.53 -0.52
CA GLU A 133 0.70 -3.95 -0.76
C GLU A 133 -0.45 -4.76 -0.15
N PHE A 134 -0.87 -4.41 1.06
CA PHE A 134 -2.01 -5.05 1.72
C PHE A 134 -3.32 -4.77 0.99
N LEU A 135 -3.52 -3.54 0.53
CA LEU A 135 -4.71 -3.20 -0.24
C LEU A 135 -4.70 -3.91 -1.60
N PHE A 136 -3.68 -3.65 -2.43
CA PHE A 136 -3.70 -4.08 -3.83
C PHE A 136 -3.46 -5.56 -4.01
N ARG A 137 -2.46 -6.15 -3.38
CA ARG A 137 -2.20 -7.59 -3.49
C ARG A 137 -3.02 -8.41 -2.51
N GLY A 138 -3.20 -7.90 -1.30
CA GLY A 138 -3.92 -8.60 -0.26
C GLY A 138 -5.43 -8.63 -0.45
N LEU A 139 -6.06 -7.54 -0.86
CA LEU A 139 -7.52 -7.46 -0.97
C LEU A 139 -8.01 -7.32 -2.41
N VAL A 140 -7.49 -6.35 -3.18
CA VAL A 140 -7.98 -6.06 -4.53
C VAL A 140 -7.71 -7.23 -5.45
N LEU A 141 -6.45 -7.63 -5.62
CA LEU A 141 -6.07 -8.73 -6.50
C LEU A 141 -6.70 -10.05 -6.04
N TYR A 142 -6.69 -10.33 -4.73
CA TYR A 142 -7.33 -11.54 -4.20
C TYR A 142 -8.82 -11.58 -4.51
N THR A 143 -9.54 -10.46 -4.36
CA THR A 143 -10.98 -10.38 -4.69
C THR A 143 -11.24 -10.65 -6.16
N LEU A 144 -10.45 -10.03 -7.04
CA LEU A 144 -10.54 -10.22 -8.49
C LEU A 144 -10.22 -11.66 -8.90
N LEU A 145 -9.14 -12.23 -8.37
CA LEU A 145 -8.76 -13.62 -8.64
C LEU A 145 -9.80 -14.61 -8.13
N ARG A 146 -10.40 -14.35 -6.99
CA ARG A 146 -11.47 -15.21 -6.46
C ARG A 146 -12.71 -15.19 -7.33
N ALA A 147 -13.01 -14.07 -7.96
CA ALA A 147 -14.18 -13.92 -8.83
C ALA A 147 -13.91 -14.41 -10.26
N TRP A 148 -12.73 -14.14 -10.82
CA TRP A 148 -12.42 -14.35 -12.23
C TRP A 148 -11.32 -15.39 -12.47
N GLY A 149 -10.56 -15.76 -11.45
CA GLY A 149 -9.35 -16.58 -11.55
C GLY A 149 -9.57 -18.06 -11.92
N HIS A 150 -10.81 -18.48 -12.22
CA HIS A 150 -11.14 -19.86 -12.61
C HIS A 150 -10.60 -20.24 -13.99
N THR A 151 -10.22 -19.26 -14.82
CA THR A 151 -9.61 -19.45 -16.13
C THR A 151 -8.33 -18.66 -16.26
N ARG A 152 -7.40 -19.09 -17.16
CA ARG A 152 -6.17 -18.34 -17.44
C ARG A 152 -6.47 -16.90 -17.90
N ARG A 153 -7.49 -16.69 -18.74
CA ARG A 153 -7.89 -15.36 -19.21
C ARG A 153 -8.44 -14.51 -18.05
N GLY A 154 -9.25 -15.10 -17.19
CA GLY A 154 -9.78 -14.41 -16.01
C GLY A 154 -8.68 -14.02 -15.01
N SER A 155 -7.67 -14.87 -14.79
CA SER A 155 -6.52 -14.54 -13.96
C SER A 155 -5.70 -13.39 -14.54
N LEU A 156 -5.45 -13.39 -15.85
CA LEU A 156 -4.78 -12.28 -16.53
C LEU A 156 -5.60 -10.99 -16.44
N GLY A 157 -6.92 -11.06 -16.64
CA GLY A 157 -7.82 -9.92 -16.47
C GLY A 157 -7.77 -9.35 -15.05
N ALA A 158 -7.76 -10.21 -14.03
CA ALA A 158 -7.63 -9.80 -12.63
C ALA A 158 -6.32 -9.05 -12.36
N LEU A 159 -5.20 -9.56 -12.87
CA LEU A 159 -3.89 -8.92 -12.77
C LEU A 159 -3.87 -7.57 -13.47
N LEU A 160 -4.36 -7.51 -14.73
CA LEU A 160 -4.38 -6.25 -15.49
C LEU A 160 -5.24 -5.19 -14.82
N VAL A 161 -6.44 -5.54 -14.34
CA VAL A 161 -7.32 -4.59 -13.64
C VAL A 161 -6.71 -4.12 -12.33
N ALA A 162 -6.12 -5.01 -11.53
CA ALA A 162 -5.46 -4.61 -10.29
C ALA A 162 -4.28 -3.66 -10.54
N SER A 163 -3.44 -3.96 -11.55
CA SER A 163 -2.32 -3.12 -11.94
C SER A 163 -2.76 -1.76 -12.49
N LEU A 164 -3.83 -1.73 -13.29
CA LEU A 164 -4.38 -0.49 -13.83
C LEU A 164 -4.93 0.40 -12.72
N LEU A 165 -5.67 -0.17 -11.77
CA LEU A 165 -6.19 0.59 -10.62
C LEU A 165 -5.06 1.14 -9.74
N PHE A 166 -3.99 0.36 -9.53
CA PHE A 166 -2.80 0.83 -8.84
C PHE A 166 -2.14 2.00 -9.57
N ALA A 167 -1.91 1.86 -10.89
CA ALA A 167 -1.30 2.90 -11.70
C ALA A 167 -2.14 4.20 -11.73
N LEU A 168 -3.47 4.08 -11.79
CA LEU A 168 -4.38 5.24 -11.77
C LEU A 168 -4.31 6.03 -10.47
N LEU A 169 -4.08 5.39 -9.32
CA LEU A 169 -3.89 6.09 -8.05
C LEU A 169 -2.60 6.91 -8.02
N HIS A 170 -1.56 6.47 -8.74
CA HIS A 170 -0.27 7.17 -8.85
C HIS A 170 -0.22 8.18 -10.01
N LEU A 171 -1.30 8.31 -10.79
CA LEU A 171 -1.33 9.25 -11.91
C LEU A 171 -1.21 10.69 -11.44
N SER A 172 -1.75 11.03 -10.28
CA SER A 172 -1.61 12.36 -9.67
C SER A 172 -0.15 12.73 -9.43
N ASP A 173 0.69 11.79 -9.04
CA ASP A 173 2.10 12.02 -8.73
C ASP A 173 2.89 12.39 -9.99
N VAL A 174 2.47 11.85 -11.15
CA VAL A 174 3.07 12.16 -12.46
C VAL A 174 2.60 13.50 -13.02
N LEU A 175 1.36 13.90 -12.70
CA LEU A 175 0.76 15.13 -13.23
C LEU A 175 1.14 16.37 -12.40
N THR A 176 1.72 16.21 -11.23
CA THR A 176 2.14 17.31 -10.34
C THR A 176 3.60 17.70 -10.50
N PHE A 177 4.36 17.03 -11.37
CA PHE A 177 5.71 17.38 -11.84
C PHE A 177 5.61 18.06 -13.21
#